data_7635550524d487efb7f543bb2e98ff72
#
_entry.id   7635550524d487efb7f543bb2e98ff72
#
_cell.length_a   1.000
_cell.length_b   1.000
_cell.length_c   1.000
_cell.angle_alpha   90.00
_cell.angle_beta   90.00
_cell.angle_gamma   90.00
#
_symmetry.space_group_name_H-M   'P 1'
#
loop_
_entity.id
_entity.type
_entity.pdbx_description
1 polymer ?
#
loop_
_entity_poly.entity_id
_entity_poly.type
_entity_poly.pdbx_seq_one_letter_code
_entity_poly.pdbx_strand_id
1 'polypeptide(L)'
;MLVLLCLFIFFLLSSLLFSTPVDADEIKRLGKRFKKLDLDNSGSLSVEEFMSLPELQQNPLVQRVIDIFDTDGNGEVDFQEFIEGVSQFSVKGDKEQKLRFAFRIYDMDKDGYISNGELFQVLKMMVGNNLKDTQLQQIVDKTIINADKDGDGRISFEEFCAVTGSSLSMPASCAALFRFSRRFPRTSSNPGSVLYSGALCVELYKYIFYIVKLYSGRSGMSAPLDKPQVVSHSQKSLNYSLFDSKWIPCSAKFVCLGSSCRGTGLMQIYELQHGDIQLVKETEKTKPIKCGTFGASSLQQRHLATGDFDGNLHVWNLEAPDVPVYSVKAHKEIVNAVDGIGGLGIGDGAPEIVTGSRDGTVKVWDPRQKDTPVANMEPVEGETKRDCWTVAFGHAFNDQDRCVCAGYDNGDIKLFDLRNMSVRWEKNIKNGVCSVEFDRKDIQMNKLVATSLEGKFHVFDMRTEHPTKGFASVSEKAHKSTVWQVRHLPQNRDIFMTAGGAGNLHLWKYEYPAKRSEMDGDGEERGVAGTLNLLQNVTLSTQPISSLDWSPDKQGLCVCSSFDQCVRVLIVTKLNRV
;
A
#
# COMPACT_ATOMS: atom_id res chain seq x y z
N MET A 1 -7.80 18.86 -4.71
CA MET A 1 -9.14 19.01 -4.08
C MET A 1 -10.11 19.68 -5.03
N LEU A 2 -9.88 20.91 -5.52
CA LEU A 2 -10.70 21.61 -6.53
C LEU A 2 -11.01 20.75 -7.77
N VAL A 3 -10.03 20.03 -8.32
CA VAL A 3 -10.18 19.17 -9.51
C VAL A 3 -11.09 17.96 -9.25
N LEU A 4 -10.97 17.34 -8.09
CA LEU A 4 -11.84 16.21 -7.70
C LEU A 4 -13.29 16.65 -7.52
N LEU A 5 -13.50 17.87 -7.07
CA LEU A 5 -14.80 18.48 -6.88
C LEU A 5 -15.47 18.81 -8.21
N CYS A 6 -14.73 19.38 -9.15
CA CYS A 6 -15.21 19.65 -10.51
C CYS A 6 -15.59 18.34 -11.23
N LEU A 7 -14.81 17.26 -11.02
CA LEU A 7 -15.11 15.93 -11.54
C LEU A 7 -16.37 15.31 -10.91
N PHE A 8 -16.61 15.55 -9.63
CA PHE A 8 -17.79 15.03 -8.92
C PHE A 8 -19.09 15.70 -9.39
N ILE A 9 -19.09 17.02 -9.55
CA ILE A 9 -20.23 17.78 -10.09
C ILE A 9 -20.46 17.42 -11.55
N PHE A 10 -19.38 17.28 -12.32
CA PHE A 10 -19.42 16.80 -13.69
C PHE A 10 -20.05 15.41 -13.80
N PHE A 11 -19.77 14.51 -12.86
CA PHE A 11 -20.30 13.15 -12.84
C PHE A 11 -21.78 13.11 -12.41
N LEU A 12 -22.19 13.91 -11.43
CA LEU A 12 -23.58 14.03 -11.00
C LEU A 12 -24.48 14.55 -12.13
N LEU A 13 -24.03 15.59 -12.82
CA LEU A 13 -24.77 16.16 -13.94
C LEU A 13 -24.72 15.27 -15.19
N SER A 14 -23.63 14.52 -15.41
CA SER A 14 -23.56 13.56 -16.50
C SER A 14 -24.42 12.31 -16.27
N SER A 15 -24.75 11.94 -15.04
CA SER A 15 -25.68 10.85 -14.74
C SER A 15 -27.13 11.23 -15.03
N LEU A 16 -27.46 12.51 -14.93
CA LEU A 16 -28.73 13.07 -15.38
C LEU A 16 -28.83 13.18 -16.91
N LEU A 17 -27.69 13.19 -17.63
CA LEU A 17 -27.56 13.66 -19.00
C LEU A 17 -26.73 12.69 -19.87
N PHE A 18 -27.23 11.48 -20.12
CA PHE A 18 -26.58 10.58 -21.09
C PHE A 18 -26.79 11.08 -22.54
N SER A 19 -25.65 11.48 -23.14
CA SER A 19 -25.23 11.39 -24.55
C SER A 19 -25.86 12.31 -25.61
N THR A 20 -24.99 12.88 -26.42
CA THR A 20 -25.09 13.45 -27.77
C THR A 20 -25.36 14.97 -27.88
N PRO A 21 -25.00 15.64 -28.99
CA PRO A 21 -25.25 17.07 -29.15
C PRO A 21 -26.75 17.37 -29.08
N VAL A 22 -27.09 18.51 -28.49
CA VAL A 22 -28.46 18.96 -28.32
C VAL A 22 -29.10 19.10 -29.68
N ASP A 23 -29.76 18.04 -30.15
CA ASP A 23 -30.63 18.07 -31.32
C ASP A 23 -32.10 18.13 -30.88
N ALA A 24 -32.99 18.31 -31.82
CA ALA A 24 -34.43 18.48 -31.56
C ALA A 24 -35.04 17.28 -30.78
N ASP A 25 -34.51 16.08 -30.93
CA ASP A 25 -34.99 14.89 -30.22
C ASP A 25 -34.48 14.85 -28.77
N GLU A 26 -33.31 15.42 -28.50
CA GLU A 26 -32.76 15.54 -27.16
C GLU A 26 -33.49 16.60 -26.35
N ILE A 27 -33.83 17.75 -26.95
CA ILE A 27 -34.70 18.77 -26.34
C ILE A 27 -36.05 18.17 -25.92
N LYS A 28 -36.65 17.33 -26.77
CA LYS A 28 -37.87 16.61 -26.41
C LYS A 28 -37.70 15.64 -25.23
N ARG A 29 -36.54 14.97 -25.15
CA ARG A 29 -36.23 14.08 -24.02
C ARG A 29 -36.00 14.86 -22.73
N LEU A 30 -35.27 15.97 -22.79
CA LEU A 30 -35.07 16.88 -21.67
C LEU A 30 -36.40 17.48 -21.19
N GLY A 31 -37.29 17.89 -22.11
CA GLY A 31 -38.63 18.38 -21.79
C GLY A 31 -39.49 17.34 -21.08
N LYS A 32 -39.38 16.05 -21.46
CA LYS A 32 -40.07 14.97 -20.74
C LYS A 32 -39.51 14.75 -19.34
N ARG A 33 -38.21 14.97 -19.12
CA ARG A 33 -37.56 14.87 -17.79
C ARG A 33 -37.92 16.06 -16.94
N PHE A 34 -37.83 17.27 -17.48
CA PHE A 34 -38.28 18.49 -16.84
C PHE A 34 -39.71 18.36 -16.28
N LYS A 35 -40.66 17.94 -17.11
CA LYS A 35 -42.05 17.68 -16.70
C LYS A 35 -42.24 16.59 -15.65
N LYS A 36 -41.25 15.71 -15.45
CA LYS A 36 -41.30 14.73 -14.37
C LYS A 36 -40.76 15.29 -13.06
N LEU A 37 -39.92 16.31 -13.11
CA LEU A 37 -39.38 17.02 -11.97
C LEU A 37 -40.31 18.10 -11.48
N ASP A 38 -40.97 18.80 -12.39
CA ASP A 38 -42.03 19.80 -12.16
C ASP A 38 -43.27 19.08 -11.60
N LEU A 39 -43.33 18.94 -10.29
CA LEU A 39 -44.35 18.16 -9.58
C LEU A 39 -45.66 18.93 -9.41
N ASP A 40 -45.57 20.26 -9.31
CA ASP A 40 -46.70 21.15 -9.16
C ASP A 40 -47.21 21.71 -10.48
N ASN A 41 -46.51 21.40 -11.61
CA ASN A 41 -46.77 21.90 -12.96
C ASN A 41 -46.73 23.43 -13.04
N SER A 42 -45.83 24.07 -12.31
CA SER A 42 -45.62 25.53 -12.36
C SER A 42 -44.93 25.97 -13.64
N GLY A 43 -44.21 25.06 -14.32
CA GLY A 43 -43.38 25.32 -15.48
C GLY A 43 -41.95 25.74 -15.15
N SER A 44 -41.61 25.80 -13.89
CA SER A 44 -40.26 26.03 -13.34
C SER A 44 -39.91 24.95 -12.31
N LEU A 45 -38.65 24.78 -11.99
CA LEU A 45 -38.17 23.80 -11.02
C LEU A 45 -37.70 24.53 -9.77
N SER A 46 -38.35 24.28 -8.67
CA SER A 46 -37.94 24.73 -7.32
C SER A 46 -36.84 23.90 -6.75
N VAL A 47 -36.17 24.39 -5.69
CA VAL A 47 -35.15 23.66 -4.93
C VAL A 47 -35.68 22.35 -4.36
N GLU A 48 -36.91 22.35 -3.86
CA GLU A 48 -37.60 21.21 -3.27
C GLU A 48 -37.82 20.11 -4.32
N GLU A 49 -38.14 20.48 -5.55
CA GLU A 49 -38.35 19.54 -6.66
C GLU A 49 -37.03 18.91 -7.11
N PHE A 50 -35.95 19.67 -7.19
CA PHE A 50 -34.63 19.10 -7.42
C PHE A 50 -34.21 18.17 -6.29
N MET A 51 -34.49 18.52 -5.02
CA MET A 51 -34.21 17.69 -3.85
C MET A 51 -35.11 16.46 -3.74
N SER A 52 -36.21 16.38 -4.51
CA SER A 52 -37.04 15.19 -4.58
C SER A 52 -36.36 14.01 -5.27
N LEU A 53 -35.30 14.25 -6.05
CA LEU A 53 -34.49 13.21 -6.65
C LEU A 53 -33.62 12.52 -5.60
N PRO A 54 -33.70 11.17 -5.46
CA PRO A 54 -32.91 10.44 -4.47
C PRO A 54 -31.40 10.66 -4.61
N GLU A 55 -30.92 10.90 -5.82
CA GLU A 55 -29.51 11.13 -6.13
C GLU A 55 -29.01 12.50 -5.68
N LEU A 56 -29.90 13.49 -5.59
CA LEU A 56 -29.57 14.87 -5.22
C LEU A 56 -29.90 15.19 -3.77
N GLN A 57 -30.77 14.43 -3.12
CA GLN A 57 -31.30 14.68 -1.76
C GLN A 57 -30.22 14.84 -0.69
N GLN A 58 -29.05 14.22 -0.88
CA GLN A 58 -27.94 14.31 0.08
C GLN A 58 -26.80 15.21 -0.40
N ASN A 59 -26.96 15.90 -1.53
CA ASN A 59 -25.90 16.72 -2.07
C ASN A 59 -25.99 18.17 -1.56
N PRO A 60 -25.04 18.63 -0.73
CA PRO A 60 -25.07 19.97 -0.14
C PRO A 60 -24.86 21.11 -1.14
N LEU A 61 -24.48 20.81 -2.40
CA LEU A 61 -24.25 21.80 -3.44
C LEU A 61 -25.42 21.97 -4.40
N VAL A 62 -26.53 21.27 -4.20
CA VAL A 62 -27.70 21.38 -5.09
C VAL A 62 -28.19 22.82 -5.17
N GLN A 63 -28.27 23.51 -4.05
CA GLN A 63 -28.65 24.92 -4.01
C GLN A 63 -27.73 25.77 -4.90
N ARG A 64 -26.39 25.56 -4.83
CA ARG A 64 -25.45 26.33 -5.67
C ARG A 64 -25.59 26.04 -7.15
N VAL A 65 -25.93 24.81 -7.52
CA VAL A 65 -26.19 24.45 -8.92
C VAL A 65 -27.47 25.15 -9.42
N ILE A 66 -28.49 25.23 -8.60
CA ILE A 66 -29.73 25.96 -8.91
C ILE A 66 -29.44 27.44 -9.08
N ASP A 67 -28.72 28.08 -8.14
CA ASP A 67 -28.29 29.48 -8.20
C ASP A 67 -27.45 29.83 -9.46
N ILE A 68 -26.81 28.82 -10.07
CA ILE A 68 -26.03 29.00 -11.31
C ILE A 68 -26.94 28.85 -12.54
N PHE A 69 -27.96 28.00 -12.46
CA PHE A 69 -28.94 27.80 -13.52
C PHE A 69 -29.95 28.94 -13.56
N ASP A 70 -30.39 29.40 -12.40
CA ASP A 70 -31.23 30.57 -12.22
C ASP A 70 -30.48 31.84 -12.66
N THR A 71 -30.74 32.27 -13.89
CA THR A 71 -30.07 33.42 -14.51
C THR A 71 -30.79 34.72 -14.27
N ASP A 72 -32.11 34.67 -14.06
CA ASP A 72 -32.95 35.84 -13.80
C ASP A 72 -33.12 36.16 -12.31
N GLY A 73 -32.66 35.25 -11.41
CA GLY A 73 -32.62 35.46 -9.98
C GLY A 73 -33.98 35.32 -9.29
N ASN A 74 -34.92 34.59 -9.89
CA ASN A 74 -36.24 34.40 -9.34
C ASN A 74 -36.34 33.26 -8.30
N GLY A 75 -35.26 32.47 -8.11
CA GLY A 75 -35.16 31.35 -7.16
C GLY A 75 -35.66 30.02 -7.71
N GLU A 76 -36.07 29.95 -8.94
CA GLU A 76 -36.53 28.76 -9.64
C GLU A 76 -35.79 28.62 -10.96
N VAL A 77 -35.83 27.45 -11.59
CA VAL A 77 -35.15 27.19 -12.87
C VAL A 77 -36.24 26.89 -13.93
N ASP A 78 -36.40 27.77 -14.87
CA ASP A 78 -37.34 27.56 -15.98
C ASP A 78 -36.76 26.55 -17.00
N PHE A 79 -37.60 26.16 -18.00
CA PHE A 79 -37.17 25.16 -18.97
C PHE A 79 -36.02 25.65 -19.87
N GLN A 80 -35.97 26.97 -20.17
CA GLN A 80 -34.89 27.55 -20.99
C GLN A 80 -33.58 27.55 -20.21
N GLU A 81 -33.61 28.01 -18.98
CA GLU A 81 -32.48 28.01 -18.07
C GLU A 81 -31.96 26.60 -17.80
N PHE A 82 -32.88 25.64 -17.62
CA PHE A 82 -32.54 24.23 -17.49
C PHE A 82 -31.79 23.69 -18.72
N ILE A 83 -32.25 24.01 -19.95
CA ILE A 83 -31.57 23.60 -21.19
C ILE A 83 -30.21 24.30 -21.32
N GLU A 84 -30.13 25.59 -21.03
CA GLU A 84 -28.87 26.35 -21.09
C GLU A 84 -27.84 25.82 -20.10
N GLY A 85 -28.26 25.60 -18.87
CA GLY A 85 -27.41 25.00 -17.83
C GLY A 85 -26.90 23.63 -18.25
N VAL A 86 -27.81 22.77 -18.73
CA VAL A 86 -27.48 21.42 -19.18
C VAL A 86 -26.56 21.41 -20.40
N SER A 87 -26.75 22.33 -21.35
CA SER A 87 -25.94 22.41 -22.57
C SER A 87 -24.45 22.63 -22.30
N GLN A 88 -24.14 23.32 -21.21
CA GLN A 88 -22.76 23.58 -20.77
C GLN A 88 -22.00 22.28 -20.40
N PHE A 89 -22.74 21.20 -20.09
CA PHE A 89 -22.19 19.86 -19.78
C PHE A 89 -22.14 18.91 -20.97
N SER A 90 -22.57 19.33 -22.15
CA SER A 90 -22.53 18.48 -23.34
C SER A 90 -21.14 17.89 -23.56
N VAL A 91 -21.07 16.61 -23.97
CA VAL A 91 -19.83 15.88 -24.24
C VAL A 91 -18.95 16.58 -25.28
N LYS A 92 -19.56 17.36 -26.17
CA LYS A 92 -18.87 18.16 -27.19
C LYS A 92 -18.59 19.60 -26.76
N GLY A 93 -19.03 20.02 -25.56
CA GLY A 93 -18.76 21.35 -25.03
C GLY A 93 -17.27 21.61 -24.83
N ASP A 94 -16.84 22.84 -25.07
CA ASP A 94 -15.47 23.28 -24.88
C ASP A 94 -15.01 23.06 -23.43
N LYS A 95 -13.73 22.70 -23.28
CA LYS A 95 -13.09 22.50 -21.97
C LYS A 95 -13.18 23.78 -21.12
N GLU A 96 -13.07 24.93 -21.74
CA GLU A 96 -13.14 26.21 -21.05
C GLU A 96 -14.53 26.47 -20.46
N GLN A 97 -15.61 26.18 -21.19
CA GLN A 97 -16.98 26.34 -20.69
C GLN A 97 -17.24 25.49 -19.43
N LYS A 98 -16.70 24.28 -19.40
CA LYS A 98 -16.80 23.39 -18.24
C LYS A 98 -16.02 23.92 -17.05
N LEU A 99 -14.84 24.51 -17.27
CA LEU A 99 -14.05 25.14 -16.22
C LEU A 99 -14.72 26.43 -15.72
N ARG A 100 -15.34 27.23 -16.60
CA ARG A 100 -16.12 28.40 -16.21
C ARG A 100 -17.33 28.04 -15.35
N PHE A 101 -18.03 26.96 -15.67
CA PHE A 101 -19.10 26.48 -14.81
C PHE A 101 -18.59 26.03 -13.44
N ALA A 102 -17.52 25.26 -13.40
CA ALA A 102 -16.89 24.84 -12.15
C ALA A 102 -16.39 26.03 -11.31
N PHE A 103 -15.87 27.07 -11.94
CA PHE A 103 -15.46 28.29 -11.29
C PHE A 103 -16.64 29.01 -10.63
N ARG A 104 -17.79 29.15 -11.35
CA ARG A 104 -19.00 29.80 -10.83
C ARG A 104 -19.61 29.12 -9.59
N ILE A 105 -19.27 27.88 -9.30
CA ILE A 105 -19.70 27.21 -8.06
C ILE A 105 -19.04 27.87 -6.84
N TYR A 106 -17.80 28.33 -7.00
CA TYR A 106 -17.04 28.97 -5.94
C TYR A 106 -17.22 30.50 -5.92
N ASP A 107 -17.29 31.14 -7.08
CA ASP A 107 -17.56 32.56 -7.24
C ASP A 107 -19.03 32.82 -6.89
N MET A 108 -19.31 33.17 -5.63
CA MET A 108 -20.67 33.28 -5.11
C MET A 108 -21.28 34.66 -5.38
N ASP A 109 -20.48 35.71 -5.36
CA ASP A 109 -20.94 37.08 -5.61
C ASP A 109 -20.80 37.50 -7.08
N LYS A 110 -20.32 36.60 -7.93
CA LYS A 110 -20.17 36.76 -9.38
C LYS A 110 -19.22 37.91 -9.76
N ASP A 111 -18.19 38.21 -8.92
CA ASP A 111 -17.20 39.27 -9.14
C ASP A 111 -16.06 38.84 -10.10
N GLY A 112 -16.02 37.54 -10.47
CA GLY A 112 -15.00 36.98 -11.36
C GLY A 112 -13.76 36.48 -10.66
N TYR A 113 -13.76 36.44 -9.34
CA TYR A 113 -12.70 35.94 -8.49
C TYR A 113 -13.26 34.96 -7.46
N ILE A 114 -12.44 34.08 -6.93
CA ILE A 114 -12.76 33.24 -5.78
C ILE A 114 -12.00 33.80 -4.59
N SER A 115 -12.71 34.42 -3.68
CA SER A 115 -12.15 34.93 -2.42
C SER A 115 -11.96 33.82 -1.38
N ASN A 116 -11.16 34.12 -0.36
CA ASN A 116 -10.96 33.22 0.78
C ASN A 116 -12.29 32.88 1.48
N GLY A 117 -13.18 33.86 1.65
CA GLY A 117 -14.49 33.68 2.30
C GLY A 117 -15.41 32.75 1.50
N GLU A 118 -15.48 32.92 0.19
CA GLU A 118 -16.30 32.10 -0.69
C GLU A 118 -15.81 30.66 -0.77
N LEU A 119 -14.49 30.49 -0.94
CA LEU A 119 -13.90 29.16 -0.91
C LEU A 119 -14.17 28.45 0.42
N PHE A 120 -14.12 29.20 1.55
CA PHE A 120 -14.48 28.66 2.85
C PHE A 120 -15.94 28.23 2.91
N GLN A 121 -16.87 29.07 2.45
CA GLN A 121 -18.29 28.77 2.49
C GLN A 121 -18.66 27.54 1.66
N VAL A 122 -18.19 27.46 0.41
CA VAL A 122 -18.45 26.31 -0.45
C VAL A 122 -17.87 25.02 0.15
N LEU A 123 -16.65 25.09 0.67
CA LEU A 123 -16.06 23.92 1.34
C LEU A 123 -16.78 23.56 2.64
N LYS A 124 -17.30 24.54 3.38
CA LYS A 124 -18.10 24.31 4.59
C LYS A 124 -19.40 23.60 4.27
N MET A 125 -20.10 24.00 3.20
CA MET A 125 -21.30 23.31 2.72
C MET A 125 -21.01 21.84 2.44
N MET A 126 -19.87 21.51 1.84
CA MET A 126 -19.50 20.15 1.47
C MET A 126 -19.10 19.29 2.67
N VAL A 127 -18.33 19.86 3.57
CA VAL A 127 -17.77 19.13 4.71
C VAL A 127 -18.74 19.08 5.88
N GLY A 128 -19.67 20.02 5.96
CA GLY A 128 -20.58 20.16 7.08
C GLY A 128 -19.84 20.33 8.40
N ASN A 129 -20.22 19.56 9.42
CA ASN A 129 -19.61 19.57 10.75
C ASN A 129 -18.46 18.57 10.92
N ASN A 130 -18.01 17.92 9.85
CA ASN A 130 -16.93 16.92 9.90
C ASN A 130 -15.53 17.53 10.10
N LEU A 131 -15.36 18.83 9.85
CA LEU A 131 -14.13 19.57 10.14
C LEU A 131 -14.46 20.79 11.01
N LYS A 132 -13.55 21.11 11.94
CA LYS A 132 -13.62 22.37 12.68
C LYS A 132 -13.29 23.53 11.75
N ASP A 133 -13.95 24.67 11.97
CA ASP A 133 -13.77 25.86 11.12
C ASP A 133 -12.31 26.31 11.05
N THR A 134 -11.55 26.19 12.13
CA THR A 134 -10.12 26.47 12.16
C THR A 134 -9.29 25.57 11.23
N GLN A 135 -9.68 24.30 11.10
CA GLN A 135 -9.01 23.36 10.20
C GLN A 135 -9.39 23.62 8.74
N LEU A 136 -10.66 23.93 8.53
CA LEU A 136 -11.17 24.29 7.21
C LEU A 136 -10.49 25.59 6.73
N GLN A 137 -10.37 26.62 7.58
CA GLN A 137 -9.68 27.85 7.27
C GLN A 137 -8.22 27.62 6.87
N GLN A 138 -7.50 26.76 7.57
CA GLN A 138 -6.11 26.41 7.18
C GLN A 138 -6.02 25.75 5.79
N ILE A 139 -7.03 24.99 5.40
CA ILE A 139 -7.09 24.38 4.06
C ILE A 139 -7.36 25.45 3.01
N VAL A 140 -8.28 26.35 3.29
CA VAL A 140 -8.62 27.49 2.43
C VAL A 140 -7.39 28.38 2.22
N ASP A 141 -6.75 28.84 3.30
CA ASP A 141 -5.57 29.70 3.23
C ASP A 141 -4.45 29.08 2.39
N LYS A 142 -4.18 27.79 2.59
CA LYS A 142 -3.19 27.07 1.78
C LYS A 142 -3.59 26.91 0.32
N THR A 143 -4.89 26.80 0.04
CA THR A 143 -5.38 26.69 -1.33
C THR A 143 -5.22 28.02 -2.05
N ILE A 144 -5.59 29.12 -1.42
CA ILE A 144 -5.36 30.47 -1.96
C ILE A 144 -3.88 30.70 -2.22
N ILE A 145 -3.00 30.56 -1.22
CA ILE A 145 -1.54 30.77 -1.34
C ILE A 145 -0.92 29.93 -2.48
N ASN A 146 -1.44 28.75 -2.74
CA ASN A 146 -0.91 27.89 -3.81
C ASN A 146 -1.46 28.22 -5.20
N ALA A 147 -2.63 28.81 -5.29
CA ALA A 147 -3.32 29.12 -6.53
C ALA A 147 -3.07 30.54 -7.00
N ASP A 148 -3.08 31.49 -6.09
CA ASP A 148 -2.80 32.89 -6.28
C ASP A 148 -1.34 33.09 -6.71
N LYS A 149 -1.13 33.58 -7.92
CA LYS A 149 0.19 33.80 -8.52
C LYS A 149 0.60 35.27 -8.55
N ASP A 150 -0.39 36.17 -8.62
CA ASP A 150 -0.16 37.59 -8.67
C ASP A 150 -0.14 38.25 -7.29
N GLY A 151 -0.58 37.50 -6.24
CA GLY A 151 -0.49 37.90 -4.85
C GLY A 151 -1.62 38.84 -4.40
N ASP A 152 -2.74 38.86 -5.09
CA ASP A 152 -3.90 39.69 -4.76
C ASP A 152 -4.79 39.09 -3.64
N GLY A 153 -4.53 37.87 -3.21
CA GLY A 153 -5.24 37.16 -2.16
C GLY A 153 -6.53 36.47 -2.61
N ARG A 154 -6.79 36.38 -3.89
CA ARG A 154 -7.95 35.77 -4.54
C ARG A 154 -7.50 34.77 -5.61
N ILE A 155 -8.41 34.07 -6.24
CA ILE A 155 -8.14 33.19 -7.38
C ILE A 155 -8.93 33.68 -8.58
N SER A 156 -8.24 34.21 -9.57
CA SER A 156 -8.83 34.55 -10.88
C SER A 156 -9.19 33.30 -11.69
N PHE A 157 -9.99 33.45 -12.74
CA PHE A 157 -10.32 32.33 -13.62
C PHE A 157 -9.08 31.73 -14.30
N GLU A 158 -8.10 32.56 -14.68
CA GLU A 158 -6.83 32.14 -15.28
C GLU A 158 -6.01 31.28 -14.32
N GLU A 159 -5.94 31.65 -13.06
CA GLU A 159 -5.24 30.90 -12.00
C GLU A 159 -5.95 29.61 -11.67
N PHE A 160 -7.28 29.64 -11.60
CA PHE A 160 -8.10 28.46 -11.46
C PHE A 160 -7.85 27.47 -12.60
N CYS A 161 -7.79 27.95 -13.85
CA CYS A 161 -7.45 27.14 -15.02
C CYS A 161 -6.01 26.59 -14.94
N ALA A 162 -5.05 27.37 -14.45
CA ALA A 162 -3.66 26.95 -14.31
C ALA A 162 -3.51 25.83 -13.27
N VAL A 163 -4.20 25.93 -12.14
CA VAL A 163 -4.20 24.90 -11.09
C VAL A 163 -4.95 23.64 -11.54
N THR A 164 -6.07 23.79 -12.21
CA THR A 164 -6.86 22.65 -12.71
C THR A 164 -6.28 22.07 -14.01
N GLY A 165 -5.68 22.87 -14.87
CA GLY A 165 -5.10 22.47 -16.15
C GLY A 165 -3.79 21.74 -16.05
N SER A 166 -2.92 22.08 -15.09
CA SER A 166 -1.66 21.36 -14.80
C SER A 166 -1.90 20.01 -14.12
N SER A 167 -3.05 19.83 -13.45
CA SER A 167 -3.48 18.56 -12.85
C SER A 167 -4.27 17.67 -13.81
N LEU A 168 -4.64 18.17 -14.99
CA LEU A 168 -5.37 17.44 -16.04
C LEU A 168 -4.44 16.74 -17.06
N SER A 169 -3.16 16.50 -16.75
CA SER A 169 -2.52 15.28 -17.21
C SER A 169 -3.21 14.14 -16.45
N MET A 170 -4.38 13.76 -16.94
CA MET A 170 -5.20 12.69 -16.35
C MET A 170 -4.33 11.45 -16.15
N PRO A 171 -4.29 10.82 -14.94
CA PRO A 171 -3.79 9.47 -14.83
C PRO A 171 -4.52 8.61 -15.87
N ALA A 172 -3.80 7.75 -16.58
CA ALA A 172 -4.35 6.88 -17.61
C ALA A 172 -5.53 6.01 -17.12
N SER A 173 -5.67 5.84 -15.80
CA SER A 173 -6.82 5.22 -15.14
C SER A 173 -8.16 5.93 -15.36
N CYS A 174 -8.17 7.26 -15.41
CA CYS A 174 -9.41 8.00 -15.72
C CYS A 174 -9.74 7.97 -17.21
N ALA A 175 -8.73 7.96 -18.08
CA ALA A 175 -8.93 7.81 -19.53
C ALA A 175 -9.45 6.40 -19.90
N ALA A 176 -9.10 5.37 -19.12
CA ALA A 176 -9.62 4.00 -19.28
C ALA A 176 -11.11 3.91 -18.93
N LEU A 177 -11.59 4.64 -17.93
CA LEU A 177 -13.01 4.73 -17.59
C LEU A 177 -13.84 5.38 -18.73
N PHE A 178 -13.26 6.38 -19.41
CA PHE A 178 -13.89 6.98 -20.61
C PHE A 178 -13.88 6.06 -21.84
N ARG A 179 -12.90 5.15 -21.97
CA ARG A 179 -12.83 4.14 -23.05
C ARG A 179 -13.76 2.95 -22.78
N PHE A 180 -14.06 2.63 -21.53
CA PHE A 180 -14.98 1.55 -21.18
C PHE A 180 -16.42 1.87 -21.55
N SER A 181 -16.84 3.14 -21.48
CA SER A 181 -18.15 3.62 -21.92
C SER A 181 -18.40 3.45 -23.42
N ARG A 182 -17.36 3.31 -24.26
CA ARG A 182 -17.48 3.16 -25.72
C ARG A 182 -17.56 1.72 -26.23
N ARG A 183 -17.44 0.70 -25.36
CA ARG A 183 -17.33 -0.72 -25.77
C ARG A 183 -18.54 -1.60 -25.49
N PHE A 184 -19.67 -1.06 -25.09
CA PHE A 184 -20.88 -1.88 -24.98
C PHE A 184 -21.76 -1.73 -26.24
N PRO A 185 -22.09 -2.83 -26.96
CA PRO A 185 -22.99 -2.80 -28.09
C PRO A 185 -24.42 -2.51 -27.62
N ARG A 186 -25.12 -1.71 -28.39
CA ARG A 186 -26.55 -1.42 -28.21
C ARG A 186 -27.37 -2.70 -28.45
N THR A 187 -27.86 -3.34 -27.41
CA THR A 187 -29.01 -4.23 -27.51
C THR A 187 -29.83 -4.23 -26.24
N SER A 188 -31.14 -3.97 -26.41
CA SER A 188 -32.29 -4.31 -25.59
C SER A 188 -32.41 -3.74 -24.17
N SER A 189 -33.54 -3.10 -23.99
CA SER A 189 -34.29 -2.76 -22.78
C SER A 189 -34.15 -3.77 -21.64
N ASN A 190 -33.36 -3.42 -20.58
CA ASN A 190 -33.42 -4.12 -19.30
C ASN A 190 -33.14 -3.13 -18.15
N PRO A 191 -33.97 -3.11 -17.10
CA PRO A 191 -33.88 -2.12 -16.01
C PRO A 191 -32.68 -2.30 -15.05
N GLY A 192 -31.75 -3.22 -15.33
CA GLY A 192 -30.54 -3.45 -14.52
C GLY A 192 -29.37 -2.48 -14.72
N SER A 193 -29.42 -1.58 -15.73
CA SER A 193 -28.30 -0.65 -16.03
C SER A 193 -28.24 0.58 -15.12
N VAL A 194 -29.28 0.85 -14.35
CA VAL A 194 -29.36 1.98 -13.40
C VAL A 194 -28.60 1.67 -12.10
N LEU A 195 -28.49 0.39 -11.73
CA LEU A 195 -27.80 -0.04 -10.51
C LEU A 195 -26.25 0.09 -10.57
N TYR A 196 -25.66 0.03 -11.78
CA TYR A 196 -24.20 0.17 -11.94
C TYR A 196 -23.70 1.62 -11.83
N SER A 197 -24.53 2.59 -12.21
CA SER A 197 -24.21 4.02 -12.07
C SER A 197 -24.25 4.47 -10.61
N GLY A 198 -25.21 3.99 -9.83
CA GLY A 198 -25.34 4.29 -8.41
C GLY A 198 -24.19 3.71 -7.56
N ALA A 199 -23.72 2.51 -7.91
CA ALA A 199 -22.60 1.86 -7.20
C ALA A 199 -21.27 2.63 -7.35
N LEU A 200 -21.01 3.24 -8.52
CA LEU A 200 -19.80 4.04 -8.76
C LEU A 200 -19.87 5.40 -8.02
N CYS A 201 -21.06 6.00 -7.92
CA CYS A 201 -21.28 7.21 -7.12
C CYS A 201 -21.07 6.95 -5.62
N VAL A 202 -21.57 5.82 -5.14
CA VAL A 202 -21.40 5.41 -3.73
C VAL A 202 -19.92 5.12 -3.42
N GLU A 203 -19.16 4.53 -4.34
CA GLU A 203 -17.72 4.29 -4.16
C GLU A 203 -16.90 5.60 -4.17
N LEU A 204 -17.22 6.55 -5.04
CA LEU A 204 -16.62 7.89 -5.05
C LEU A 204 -17.00 8.71 -3.80
N TYR A 205 -18.25 8.61 -3.35
CA TYR A 205 -18.70 9.22 -2.10
C TYR A 205 -18.01 8.59 -0.88
N LYS A 206 -17.84 7.27 -0.86
CA LYS A 206 -17.04 6.57 0.16
C LYS A 206 -15.57 7.02 0.13
N TYR A 207 -15.01 7.28 -1.04
CA TYR A 207 -13.62 7.74 -1.20
C TYR A 207 -13.44 9.18 -0.69
N ILE A 208 -14.38 10.08 -0.99
CA ILE A 208 -14.40 11.45 -0.46
C ILE A 208 -14.69 11.44 1.05
N PHE A 209 -15.65 10.62 1.49
CA PHE A 209 -15.96 10.43 2.91
C PHE A 209 -14.79 9.79 3.66
N TYR A 210 -14.03 8.92 3.01
CA TYR A 210 -12.80 8.33 3.55
C TYR A 210 -11.68 9.36 3.68
N ILE A 211 -11.51 10.25 2.69
CA ILE A 211 -10.59 11.39 2.76
C ILE A 211 -11.02 12.36 3.88
N VAL A 212 -12.30 12.70 3.96
CA VAL A 212 -12.85 13.55 5.02
C VAL A 212 -12.72 12.85 6.38
N LYS A 213 -12.95 11.53 6.48
CA LYS A 213 -12.78 10.75 7.70
C LYS A 213 -11.32 10.59 8.12
N LEU A 214 -10.37 10.58 7.18
CA LEU A 214 -8.94 10.67 7.45
C LEU A 214 -8.55 12.02 8.11
N TYR A 215 -9.29 13.10 7.79
CA TYR A 215 -9.07 14.42 8.38
C TYR A 215 -9.93 14.70 9.61
N SER A 216 -11.10 14.06 9.79
CA SER A 216 -12.03 14.29 10.90
C SER A 216 -11.85 13.37 12.11
N GLY A 217 -11.08 12.31 11.99
CA GLY A 217 -10.95 11.22 12.99
C GLY A 217 -9.98 11.45 14.13
N ARG A 218 -9.63 12.71 14.53
CA ARG A 218 -8.80 12.94 15.71
C ARG A 218 -9.08 14.29 16.37
N SER A 219 -9.90 14.27 17.38
CA SER A 219 -9.87 15.29 18.44
C SER A 219 -8.83 14.87 19.49
N GLY A 220 -7.76 15.64 19.59
CA GLY A 220 -6.81 15.60 20.71
C GLY A 220 -5.46 14.97 20.36
N MET A 221 -4.51 15.82 20.05
CA MET A 221 -3.06 15.84 20.23
C MET A 221 -2.30 16.26 18.96
N SER A 222 -1.38 17.21 19.14
CA SER A 222 -0.31 17.70 18.25
C SER A 222 -0.19 17.13 16.82
N ALA A 223 -0.27 18.01 15.84
CA ALA A 223 0.17 17.96 14.45
C ALA A 223 0.11 16.61 13.70
N PRO A 224 -1.00 16.29 12.97
CA PRO A 224 -1.08 15.09 12.13
C PRO A 224 -0.16 15.11 10.90
N LEU A 225 0.48 16.23 10.62
CA LEU A 225 1.32 16.46 9.42
C LEU A 225 2.72 15.84 9.51
N ASP A 226 3.19 15.42 10.69
CA ASP A 226 4.57 14.95 10.90
C ASP A 226 4.72 13.42 10.99
N LYS A 227 3.64 12.64 10.98
CA LYS A 227 3.72 11.18 11.04
C LYS A 227 3.95 10.56 9.66
N PRO A 228 4.70 9.43 9.58
CA PRO A 228 4.83 8.65 8.37
C PRO A 228 3.47 8.26 7.78
N GLN A 229 3.37 8.25 6.45
CA GLN A 229 2.18 7.81 5.74
C GLN A 229 2.55 6.67 4.80
N VAL A 230 1.77 5.58 4.83
CA VAL A 230 1.89 4.47 3.89
C VAL A 230 0.88 4.70 2.77
N VAL A 231 1.38 4.94 1.56
CA VAL A 231 0.58 5.25 0.37
C VAL A 231 0.69 4.08 -0.61
N SER A 232 -0.45 3.52 -1.03
CA SER A 232 -0.48 2.57 -2.14
C SER A 232 -0.27 3.35 -3.43
N HIS A 233 0.91 3.16 -4.05
CA HIS A 233 1.30 3.88 -5.26
C HIS A 233 0.73 3.21 -6.51
N SER A 234 0.87 1.88 -6.60
CA SER A 234 0.43 1.10 -7.75
C SER A 234 0.04 -0.31 -7.31
N GLN A 235 -0.91 -0.92 -8.02
CA GLN A 235 -1.40 -2.27 -7.75
C GLN A 235 -1.62 -3.01 -9.05
N LYS A 236 -1.30 -4.31 -9.05
CA LYS A 236 -1.56 -5.22 -10.18
C LYS A 236 -2.12 -6.53 -9.67
N SER A 237 -3.25 -6.95 -10.26
CA SER A 237 -3.81 -8.29 -10.05
C SER A 237 -3.12 -9.30 -10.95
N LEU A 238 -2.82 -10.46 -10.41
CA LEU A 238 -2.17 -11.58 -11.06
C LEU A 238 -3.15 -12.75 -11.15
N ASN A 239 -2.83 -13.74 -11.96
CA ASN A 239 -3.67 -14.92 -12.19
C ASN A 239 -3.10 -16.20 -11.56
N TYR A 240 -2.24 -16.07 -10.55
CA TYR A 240 -1.58 -17.17 -9.88
C TYR A 240 -1.39 -16.90 -8.38
N SER A 241 -1.10 -17.96 -7.60
CA SER A 241 -0.82 -17.82 -6.18
C SER A 241 0.55 -17.23 -5.94
N LEU A 242 0.60 -16.05 -5.32
CA LEU A 242 1.81 -15.29 -5.06
C LEU A 242 2.32 -15.59 -3.64
N PHE A 243 3.55 -16.10 -3.53
CA PHE A 243 4.15 -16.46 -2.24
C PHE A 243 5.18 -15.46 -1.76
N ASP A 244 6.00 -14.91 -2.68
CA ASP A 244 7.05 -13.97 -2.32
C ASP A 244 7.26 -12.91 -3.38
N SER A 245 7.72 -11.73 -2.94
CA SER A 245 8.10 -10.62 -3.81
C SER A 245 9.36 -9.95 -3.28
N LYS A 246 10.33 -9.65 -4.18
CA LYS A 246 11.62 -9.06 -3.81
C LYS A 246 12.03 -7.97 -4.78
N TRP A 247 12.55 -6.86 -4.26
CA TRP A 247 13.20 -5.84 -5.06
C TRP A 247 14.51 -6.36 -5.66
N ILE A 248 14.73 -6.09 -6.94
CA ILE A 248 16.02 -6.33 -7.58
C ILE A 248 16.93 -5.16 -7.22
N PRO A 249 18.06 -5.40 -6.55
CA PRO A 249 18.96 -4.33 -6.11
C PRO A 249 19.43 -3.43 -7.25
N CYS A 250 19.61 -2.14 -6.98
CA CYS A 250 20.03 -1.11 -7.93
C CYS A 250 19.15 -1.04 -9.19
N SER A 251 17.82 -1.17 -9.02
CA SER A 251 16.89 -1.10 -10.13
C SER A 251 15.48 -0.64 -9.71
N ALA A 252 14.68 -0.25 -10.71
CA ALA A 252 13.24 -0.01 -10.52
C ALA A 252 12.40 -1.29 -10.74
N LYS A 253 13.03 -2.47 -10.61
CA LYS A 253 12.41 -3.77 -10.90
C LYS A 253 12.24 -4.59 -9.62
N PHE A 254 11.24 -5.45 -9.64
CA PHE A 254 11.04 -6.45 -8.60
C PHE A 254 10.58 -7.78 -9.21
N VAL A 255 10.83 -8.86 -8.49
CA VAL A 255 10.42 -10.20 -8.89
C VAL A 255 9.24 -10.66 -8.04
N CYS A 256 8.29 -11.35 -8.66
CA CYS A 256 7.19 -12.04 -8.03
C CYS A 256 7.35 -13.55 -8.23
N LEU A 257 7.24 -14.31 -7.14
CA LEU A 257 7.45 -15.75 -7.09
C LEU A 257 6.18 -16.46 -6.64
N GLY A 258 5.80 -17.52 -7.33
CA GLY A 258 4.56 -18.18 -6.99
C GLY A 258 4.30 -19.49 -7.69
N SER A 259 3.02 -19.90 -7.68
CA SER A 259 2.53 -21.12 -8.30
C SER A 259 1.37 -20.83 -9.25
N SER A 260 1.46 -21.35 -10.46
CA SER A 260 0.35 -21.36 -11.41
C SER A 260 -0.78 -22.30 -10.93
N CYS A 261 -1.95 -22.16 -11.52
CA CYS A 261 -3.09 -23.08 -11.28
C CYS A 261 -2.81 -24.54 -11.73
N ARG A 262 -1.76 -24.74 -12.56
CA ARG A 262 -1.30 -26.06 -13.03
C ARG A 262 -0.31 -26.72 -12.08
N GLY A 263 0.08 -26.06 -10.98
CA GLY A 263 1.08 -26.55 -10.04
C GLY A 263 2.52 -26.38 -10.50
N THR A 264 2.76 -25.56 -11.50
CA THR A 264 4.10 -25.12 -11.96
C THR A 264 4.52 -23.86 -11.23
N GLY A 265 5.83 -23.58 -11.15
CA GLY A 265 6.37 -22.36 -10.59
C GLY A 265 6.27 -21.22 -11.59
N LEU A 266 6.03 -20.02 -11.09
CA LEU A 266 6.11 -18.79 -11.88
C LEU A 266 7.10 -17.82 -11.25
N MET A 267 7.96 -17.28 -12.12
CA MET A 267 8.87 -16.19 -11.82
C MET A 267 8.58 -15.06 -12.80
N GLN A 268 8.06 -13.95 -12.30
CA GLN A 268 7.74 -12.77 -13.11
C GLN A 268 8.55 -11.57 -12.64
N ILE A 269 9.16 -10.87 -13.58
CA ILE A 269 9.92 -9.64 -13.34
C ILE A 269 9.06 -8.47 -13.80
N TYR A 270 8.84 -7.54 -12.90
CA TYR A 270 8.09 -6.31 -13.13
C TYR A 270 8.99 -5.09 -13.01
N GLU A 271 8.63 -4.04 -13.71
CA GLU A 271 9.29 -2.74 -13.65
C GLU A 271 8.27 -1.64 -13.38
N LEU A 272 8.66 -0.68 -12.54
CA LEU A 272 7.88 0.54 -12.35
C LEU A 272 8.21 1.51 -13.48
N GLN A 273 7.25 1.75 -14.37
CA GLN A 273 7.35 2.71 -15.46
C GLN A 273 6.18 3.68 -15.40
N HIS A 274 6.49 4.97 -15.31
CA HIS A 274 5.47 6.05 -15.28
C HIS A 274 4.35 5.85 -14.25
N GLY A 275 4.68 5.24 -13.11
CA GLY A 275 3.72 4.96 -12.04
C GLY A 275 2.93 3.66 -12.15
N ASP A 276 3.11 2.91 -13.25
CA ASP A 276 2.47 1.61 -13.48
C ASP A 276 3.43 0.44 -13.33
N ILE A 277 2.88 -0.73 -12.97
CA ILE A 277 3.60 -2.00 -12.86
C ILE A 277 3.54 -2.71 -14.23
N GLN A 278 4.66 -2.72 -14.96
CA GLN A 278 4.79 -3.37 -16.27
C GLN A 278 5.50 -4.73 -16.16
N LEU A 279 4.94 -5.76 -16.78
CA LEU A 279 5.59 -7.07 -16.87
C LEU A 279 6.74 -6.98 -17.88
N VAL A 280 7.95 -7.27 -17.42
CA VAL A 280 9.17 -7.28 -18.27
C VAL A 280 9.47 -8.69 -18.77
N LYS A 281 9.37 -9.67 -17.87
CA LYS A 281 9.71 -11.07 -18.20
C LYS A 281 8.89 -12.03 -17.34
N GLU A 282 8.47 -13.12 -17.95
CA GLU A 282 7.83 -14.25 -17.29
C GLU A 282 8.59 -15.53 -17.63
N THR A 283 8.82 -16.37 -16.64
CA THR A 283 9.45 -17.67 -16.80
C THR A 283 8.70 -18.72 -15.97
N GLU A 284 8.25 -19.78 -16.63
CA GLU A 284 7.61 -20.92 -15.95
C GLU A 284 8.69 -21.90 -15.47
N LYS A 285 8.50 -22.47 -14.30
CA LYS A 285 9.38 -23.45 -13.66
C LYS A 285 8.63 -24.75 -13.40
N THR A 286 9.35 -25.85 -13.32
CA THR A 286 8.74 -27.18 -13.13
C THR A 286 8.01 -27.31 -11.80
N LYS A 287 8.48 -26.62 -10.76
CA LYS A 287 7.92 -26.68 -9.40
C LYS A 287 7.62 -25.29 -8.85
N PRO A 288 6.53 -25.16 -8.04
CA PRO A 288 6.19 -23.89 -7.40
C PRO A 288 7.35 -23.35 -6.58
N ILE A 289 7.55 -22.03 -6.65
CA ILE A 289 8.61 -21.32 -5.92
C ILE A 289 8.01 -20.71 -4.66
N LYS A 290 8.56 -21.04 -3.50
CA LYS A 290 8.04 -20.60 -2.20
C LYS A 290 8.64 -19.28 -1.72
N CYS A 291 9.94 -19.10 -1.88
CA CYS A 291 10.72 -18.00 -1.31
C CYS A 291 11.92 -17.64 -2.17
N GLY A 292 12.46 -16.45 -1.97
CA GLY A 292 13.64 -15.98 -2.71
C GLY A 292 14.46 -14.95 -1.94
N THR A 293 15.74 -14.80 -2.31
CA THR A 293 16.65 -13.79 -1.77
C THR A 293 17.73 -13.38 -2.78
N PHE A 294 18.13 -12.11 -2.74
CA PHE A 294 19.30 -11.58 -3.45
C PHE A 294 20.55 -11.49 -2.57
N GLY A 295 20.44 -11.81 -1.27
CA GLY A 295 21.47 -11.53 -0.27
C GLY A 295 22.84 -12.18 -0.51
N ALA A 296 22.91 -13.29 -1.24
CA ALA A 296 24.15 -14.01 -1.54
C ALA A 296 24.76 -13.65 -2.91
N SER A 297 24.28 -12.60 -3.57
CA SER A 297 24.76 -12.19 -4.90
C SER A 297 25.37 -10.80 -4.87
N SER A 298 26.38 -10.58 -5.71
CA SER A 298 26.96 -9.26 -5.90
C SER A 298 25.98 -8.31 -6.62
N LEU A 299 26.16 -7.01 -6.43
CA LEU A 299 25.38 -5.98 -7.14
C LEU A 299 25.56 -6.02 -8.66
N GLN A 300 26.67 -6.57 -9.13
CA GLN A 300 26.94 -6.73 -10.55
C GLN A 300 26.15 -7.90 -11.15
N GLN A 301 26.09 -9.03 -10.45
CA GLN A 301 25.42 -10.24 -10.94
C GLN A 301 23.92 -10.25 -10.64
N ARG A 302 23.51 -9.81 -9.47
CA ARG A 302 22.11 -9.76 -9.02
C ARG A 302 21.37 -11.08 -9.23
N HIS A 303 22.03 -12.21 -8.88
CA HIS A 303 21.45 -13.53 -8.98
C HIS A 303 20.40 -13.73 -7.88
N LEU A 304 19.28 -14.34 -8.23
CA LEU A 304 18.22 -14.68 -7.30
C LEU A 304 18.35 -16.12 -6.82
N ALA A 305 18.50 -16.33 -5.52
CA ALA A 305 18.39 -17.65 -4.92
C ALA A 305 16.92 -17.94 -4.58
N THR A 306 16.41 -19.13 -4.88
CA THR A 306 15.02 -19.54 -4.65
C THR A 306 14.93 -20.93 -4.07
N GLY A 307 13.95 -21.10 -3.15
CA GLY A 307 13.53 -22.40 -2.64
C GLY A 307 12.19 -22.85 -3.24
N ASP A 308 12.09 -24.11 -3.59
CA ASP A 308 10.89 -24.68 -4.20
C ASP A 308 10.15 -25.70 -3.33
N PHE A 309 8.98 -26.14 -3.80
CA PHE A 309 8.11 -27.11 -3.12
C PHE A 309 8.67 -28.53 -3.11
N ASP A 310 9.65 -28.83 -3.94
CA ASP A 310 10.32 -30.14 -3.97
C ASP A 310 11.59 -30.16 -3.09
N GLY A 311 11.93 -29.07 -2.41
CA GLY A 311 13.13 -28.99 -1.57
C GLY A 311 14.41 -28.68 -2.32
N ASN A 312 14.32 -28.13 -3.54
CA ASN A 312 15.49 -27.70 -4.28
C ASN A 312 15.83 -26.24 -3.96
N LEU A 313 17.12 -25.94 -3.93
CA LEU A 313 17.68 -24.60 -3.93
C LEU A 313 18.27 -24.33 -5.30
N HIS A 314 17.81 -23.23 -5.93
CA HIS A 314 18.31 -22.77 -7.22
C HIS A 314 18.82 -21.34 -7.12
N VAL A 315 19.86 -21.03 -7.88
CA VAL A 315 20.33 -19.64 -8.09
C VAL A 315 20.19 -19.30 -9.57
N TRP A 316 19.51 -18.20 -9.87
CA TRP A 316 19.13 -17.80 -11.21
C TRP A 316 19.82 -16.52 -11.63
N ASN A 317 20.34 -16.50 -12.88
CA ASN A 317 20.61 -15.26 -13.56
C ASN A 317 19.31 -14.74 -14.19
N LEU A 318 18.84 -13.58 -13.79
CA LEU A 318 17.57 -13.02 -14.25
C LEU A 318 17.59 -12.59 -15.73
N GLU A 319 18.76 -12.41 -16.32
CA GLU A 319 18.89 -12.13 -17.76
C GLU A 319 18.64 -13.41 -18.60
N ALA A 320 19.07 -14.56 -18.10
CA ALA A 320 18.87 -15.87 -18.71
C ALA A 320 18.33 -16.88 -17.68
N PRO A 321 17.07 -16.73 -17.23
CA PRO A 321 16.53 -17.51 -16.10
C PRO A 321 16.12 -18.94 -16.49
N ASP A 322 16.31 -19.37 -17.73
CA ASP A 322 15.86 -20.69 -18.18
C ASP A 322 16.63 -21.83 -17.50
N VAL A 323 17.92 -21.65 -17.28
CA VAL A 323 18.80 -22.60 -16.60
C VAL A 323 19.38 -21.97 -15.34
N PRO A 324 19.35 -22.65 -14.16
CA PRO A 324 19.95 -22.12 -12.96
C PRO A 324 21.48 -22.13 -13.06
N VAL A 325 22.12 -21.09 -12.50
CA VAL A 325 23.59 -21.00 -12.38
C VAL A 325 24.09 -22.01 -11.34
N TYR A 326 23.28 -22.25 -10.31
CA TYR A 326 23.51 -23.23 -9.28
C TYR A 326 22.20 -23.94 -8.94
N SER A 327 22.26 -25.26 -8.71
CA SER A 327 21.10 -26.07 -8.38
C SER A 327 21.52 -27.24 -7.50
N VAL A 328 20.83 -27.43 -6.38
CA VAL A 328 21.05 -28.55 -5.48
C VAL A 328 19.72 -29.03 -4.86
N LYS A 329 19.59 -30.34 -4.64
CA LYS A 329 18.53 -30.91 -3.84
C LYS A 329 18.88 -30.68 -2.35
N ALA A 330 18.44 -29.55 -1.81
CA ALA A 330 18.82 -29.09 -0.49
C ALA A 330 18.13 -29.90 0.62
N HIS A 331 16.86 -30.23 0.44
CA HIS A 331 16.00 -30.82 1.45
C HIS A 331 15.12 -31.94 0.90
N LYS A 332 14.55 -32.74 1.80
CA LYS A 332 13.60 -33.81 1.45
C LYS A 332 12.20 -33.30 1.14
N GLU A 333 11.84 -32.16 1.74
CA GLU A 333 10.53 -31.52 1.64
C GLU A 333 10.67 -30.04 1.24
N ILE A 334 9.55 -29.30 1.23
CA ILE A 334 9.47 -27.89 0.82
C ILE A 334 10.52 -27.03 1.51
N VAL A 335 11.21 -26.18 0.76
CA VAL A 335 12.01 -25.08 1.30
C VAL A 335 11.07 -23.95 1.66
N ASN A 336 10.80 -23.78 2.95
CA ASN A 336 9.88 -22.74 3.42
C ASN A 336 10.46 -21.32 3.41
N ALA A 337 11.75 -21.21 3.71
CA ALA A 337 12.44 -19.94 3.80
C ALA A 337 13.89 -20.02 3.32
N VAL A 338 14.36 -18.91 2.76
CA VAL A 338 15.76 -18.70 2.36
C VAL A 338 16.22 -17.32 2.81
N ASP A 339 17.48 -17.22 3.19
CA ASP A 339 18.17 -15.95 3.41
C ASP A 339 19.59 -16.02 2.87
N GLY A 340 20.23 -14.88 2.59
CA GLY A 340 21.55 -14.84 1.96
C GLY A 340 22.43 -13.73 2.52
N ILE A 341 23.74 -13.97 2.49
CA ILE A 341 24.79 -13.05 2.92
C ILE A 341 26.00 -13.14 1.98
N GLY A 342 26.98 -12.26 2.18
CA GLY A 342 28.23 -12.23 1.42
C GLY A 342 28.11 -11.68 0.01
N GLY A 343 26.87 -11.31 -0.41
CA GLY A 343 26.59 -10.54 -1.59
C GLY A 343 26.29 -9.08 -1.26
N LEU A 344 25.97 -8.26 -2.27
CA LEU A 344 25.56 -6.85 -2.10
C LEU A 344 26.54 -5.97 -1.30
N GLY A 345 27.79 -6.40 -1.14
CA GLY A 345 28.78 -5.71 -0.29
C GLY A 345 28.50 -5.84 1.23
N ILE A 346 27.67 -6.80 1.63
CA ILE A 346 27.36 -7.07 3.03
C ILE A 346 28.36 -8.06 3.60
N GLY A 347 29.24 -7.59 4.49
CA GLY A 347 30.19 -8.38 5.26
C GLY A 347 31.39 -8.91 4.45
N ASP A 348 32.37 -9.42 5.18
CA ASP A 348 33.51 -10.14 4.66
C ASP A 348 33.19 -11.64 4.63
N GLY A 349 33.73 -12.37 3.66
CA GLY A 349 33.67 -13.81 3.56
C GLY A 349 32.87 -14.36 2.41
N ALA A 350 32.60 -15.66 2.45
CA ALA A 350 31.93 -16.39 1.38
C ALA A 350 30.46 -15.96 1.18
N PRO A 351 29.95 -15.91 -0.05
CA PRO A 351 28.53 -15.84 -0.27
C PRO A 351 27.86 -17.13 0.24
N GLU A 352 26.94 -17.00 1.17
CA GLU A 352 26.23 -18.13 1.77
C GLU A 352 24.72 -17.94 1.72
N ILE A 353 24.01 -19.05 1.57
CA ILE A 353 22.56 -19.13 1.55
C ILE A 353 22.12 -20.08 2.65
N VAL A 354 21.29 -19.62 3.58
CA VAL A 354 20.61 -20.49 4.54
C VAL A 354 19.25 -20.89 4.02
N THR A 355 18.88 -22.15 4.20
CA THR A 355 17.58 -22.70 3.86
C THR A 355 16.95 -23.38 5.06
N GLY A 356 15.66 -23.14 5.29
CA GLY A 356 14.85 -23.81 6.28
C GLY A 356 13.72 -24.59 5.62
N SER A 357 13.50 -25.83 6.03
CA SER A 357 12.59 -26.73 5.38
C SER A 357 11.55 -27.35 6.31
N ARG A 358 10.47 -27.81 5.72
CA ARG A 358 9.44 -28.60 6.36
C ARG A 358 9.98 -29.94 6.90
N ASP A 359 11.10 -30.44 6.39
CA ASP A 359 11.79 -31.61 6.93
C ASP A 359 12.48 -31.38 8.29
N GLY A 360 12.35 -30.17 8.84
CA GLY A 360 12.89 -29.78 10.14
C GLY A 360 14.37 -29.40 10.15
N THR A 361 15.04 -29.50 9.01
CA THR A 361 16.47 -29.20 8.89
C THR A 361 16.70 -27.75 8.46
N VAL A 362 17.82 -27.18 8.94
CA VAL A 362 18.34 -25.87 8.52
C VAL A 362 19.73 -26.10 7.96
N LYS A 363 19.98 -25.66 6.74
CA LYS A 363 21.26 -25.88 6.05
C LYS A 363 21.82 -24.59 5.49
N VAL A 364 23.14 -24.47 5.53
CA VAL A 364 23.89 -23.35 4.93
C VAL A 364 24.66 -23.86 3.71
N TRP A 365 24.58 -23.11 2.61
CA TRP A 365 25.12 -23.46 1.30
C TRP A 365 26.06 -22.37 0.81
N ASP A 366 27.22 -22.77 0.29
CA ASP A 366 28.09 -21.89 -0.51
C ASP A 366 27.90 -22.23 -1.99
N PRO A 367 27.36 -21.33 -2.82
CA PRO A 367 27.15 -21.60 -4.25
C PRO A 367 28.42 -21.92 -5.05
N ARG A 368 29.59 -21.69 -4.48
CA ARG A 368 30.89 -22.05 -5.08
C ARG A 368 31.27 -23.51 -4.82
N GLN A 369 30.67 -24.14 -3.80
CA GLN A 369 30.84 -25.55 -3.49
C GLN A 369 29.66 -26.35 -4.05
N LYS A 370 29.95 -27.51 -4.63
CA LYS A 370 28.89 -28.36 -5.21
C LYS A 370 28.39 -29.36 -4.17
N ASP A 371 27.06 -29.51 -4.14
CA ASP A 371 26.29 -30.65 -3.59
C ASP A 371 26.35 -30.91 -2.09
N THR A 372 27.21 -30.22 -1.33
CA THR A 372 27.29 -30.40 0.12
C THR A 372 27.04 -29.09 0.88
N PRO A 373 26.19 -29.10 1.92
CA PRO A 373 26.03 -27.92 2.75
C PRO A 373 27.30 -27.64 3.57
N VAL A 374 27.61 -26.35 3.76
CA VAL A 374 28.73 -25.89 4.62
C VAL A 374 28.39 -26.14 6.09
N ALA A 375 27.11 -26.04 6.44
CA ALA A 375 26.57 -26.30 7.75
C ALA A 375 25.23 -27.03 7.65
N ASN A 376 24.98 -27.96 8.56
CA ASN A 376 23.76 -28.75 8.60
C ASN A 376 23.29 -28.88 10.05
N MET A 377 22.14 -28.27 10.36
CA MET A 377 21.49 -28.31 11.65
C MET A 377 20.29 -29.22 11.56
N GLU A 378 20.41 -30.43 12.08
CA GLU A 378 19.37 -31.44 12.10
C GLU A 378 18.69 -31.51 13.47
N PRO A 379 17.40 -31.91 13.54
CA PRO A 379 16.76 -32.23 14.80
C PRO A 379 17.52 -33.34 15.52
N VAL A 380 17.51 -33.31 16.84
CA VAL A 380 18.14 -34.34 17.67
C VAL A 380 17.46 -35.68 17.38
N GLU A 381 18.27 -36.75 17.29
CA GLU A 381 17.77 -38.09 17.03
C GLU A 381 16.79 -38.54 18.14
N GLY A 382 15.58 -38.93 17.74
CA GLY A 382 14.50 -39.27 18.67
C GLY A 382 13.52 -38.18 19.03
N GLU A 383 13.81 -36.92 18.67
CA GLU A 383 12.85 -35.83 18.82
C GLU A 383 11.85 -35.78 17.66
N THR A 384 10.63 -35.29 17.94
CA THR A 384 9.62 -35.05 16.91
C THR A 384 10.08 -33.97 15.96
N LYS A 385 10.19 -34.26 14.68
CA LYS A 385 10.50 -33.25 13.65
C LYS A 385 9.51 -32.10 13.71
N ARG A 386 10.04 -30.87 13.62
CA ARG A 386 9.25 -29.64 13.58
C ARG A 386 9.52 -28.90 12.29
N ASP A 387 8.48 -28.42 11.64
CA ASP A 387 8.60 -27.64 10.41
C ASP A 387 9.38 -26.35 10.69
N CYS A 388 10.51 -26.13 10.01
CA CYS A 388 11.18 -24.86 10.02
C CYS A 388 10.48 -23.92 9.05
N TRP A 389 9.87 -22.84 9.55
CA TRP A 389 9.08 -21.93 8.74
C TRP A 389 9.87 -20.70 8.30
N THR A 390 10.90 -20.31 9.06
CA THR A 390 11.64 -19.08 8.79
C THR A 390 13.08 -19.20 9.24
N VAL A 391 13.97 -18.55 8.48
CA VAL A 391 15.41 -18.47 8.78
C VAL A 391 15.93 -17.06 8.51
N ALA A 392 16.95 -16.65 9.24
CA ALA A 392 17.67 -15.40 9.01
C ALA A 392 19.15 -15.51 9.44
N PHE A 393 20.05 -14.92 8.67
CA PHE A 393 21.42 -14.69 9.08
C PHE A 393 21.55 -13.50 10.03
N GLY A 394 22.43 -13.62 11.02
CA GLY A 394 22.84 -12.55 11.91
C GLY A 394 24.35 -12.42 11.96
N HIS A 395 24.86 -11.25 12.40
CA HIS A 395 26.31 -10.92 12.47
C HIS A 395 27.07 -11.27 11.19
N ALA A 396 26.51 -10.95 10.03
CA ALA A 396 27.09 -11.34 8.75
C ALA A 396 28.23 -10.44 8.29
N PHE A 397 28.61 -9.42 9.07
CA PHE A 397 29.69 -8.48 8.76
C PHE A 397 31.09 -9.08 8.91
N ASN A 398 31.25 -10.20 9.61
CA ASN A 398 32.47 -10.96 9.66
C ASN A 398 32.21 -12.46 9.83
N ASP A 399 33.20 -13.30 9.54
CA ASP A 399 33.08 -14.76 9.63
C ASP A 399 33.19 -15.27 11.09
N GLN A 400 33.62 -14.42 12.03
CA GLN A 400 33.89 -14.84 13.41
C GLN A 400 32.62 -14.93 14.26
N ASP A 401 31.61 -14.08 13.99
CA ASP A 401 30.39 -13.99 14.79
C ASP A 401 29.13 -14.37 14.03
N ARG A 402 29.27 -14.86 12.78
CA ARG A 402 28.14 -15.23 11.93
C ARG A 402 27.27 -16.30 12.58
N CYS A 403 25.97 -16.06 12.62
CA CYS A 403 25.00 -16.95 13.22
C CYS A 403 23.75 -17.09 12.33
N VAL A 404 22.96 -18.11 12.62
CA VAL A 404 21.67 -18.36 11.96
C VAL A 404 20.58 -18.45 13.02
N CYS A 405 19.49 -17.73 12.81
CA CYS A 405 18.26 -17.88 13.58
C CYS A 405 17.24 -18.66 12.77
N ALA A 406 16.59 -19.65 13.39
CA ALA A 406 15.51 -20.43 12.81
C ALA A 406 14.26 -20.39 13.70
N GLY A 407 13.08 -20.31 13.06
CA GLY A 407 11.78 -20.34 13.74
C GLY A 407 10.94 -21.50 13.25
N TYR A 408 10.27 -22.16 14.18
CA TYR A 408 9.56 -23.42 13.97
C TYR A 408 8.05 -23.32 14.21
N ASP A 409 7.31 -24.30 13.69
CA ASP A 409 5.85 -24.44 13.77
C ASP A 409 5.30 -24.51 15.20
N ASN A 410 6.10 -25.08 16.13
CA ASN A 410 5.76 -25.23 17.54
C ASN A 410 6.08 -24.01 18.42
N GLY A 411 6.62 -22.94 17.81
CA GLY A 411 7.00 -21.71 18.51
C GLY A 411 8.43 -21.65 18.99
N ASP A 412 9.26 -22.65 18.67
CA ASP A 412 10.70 -22.60 18.99
C ASP A 412 11.42 -21.60 18.08
N ILE A 413 12.28 -20.81 18.69
CA ILE A 413 13.27 -19.95 18.05
C ILE A 413 14.62 -20.46 18.49
N LYS A 414 15.48 -20.86 17.55
CA LYS A 414 16.83 -21.34 17.83
C LYS A 414 17.87 -20.45 17.15
N LEU A 415 18.85 -19.99 17.90
CA LEU A 415 20.01 -19.24 17.42
C LEU A 415 21.22 -20.17 17.38
N PHE A 416 21.71 -20.46 16.18
CA PHE A 416 22.87 -21.34 15.94
C PHE A 416 24.15 -20.52 15.78
N ASP A 417 25.19 -20.91 16.48
CA ASP A 417 26.56 -20.42 16.27
C ASP A 417 27.24 -21.30 15.20
N LEU A 418 27.56 -20.73 14.05
CA LEU A 418 28.16 -21.47 12.94
C LEU A 418 29.64 -21.85 13.15
N ARG A 419 30.32 -21.29 14.16
CA ARG A 419 31.70 -21.61 14.45
C ARG A 419 31.87 -22.99 15.07
N ASN A 420 30.96 -23.32 15.99
CA ASN A 420 31.01 -24.58 16.77
C ASN A 420 29.79 -25.46 16.49
N MET A 421 28.91 -25.05 15.57
CA MET A 421 27.72 -25.78 15.15
C MET A 421 26.79 -26.14 16.31
N SER A 422 26.67 -25.25 17.30
CA SER A 422 25.84 -25.45 18.49
C SER A 422 24.70 -24.42 18.56
N VAL A 423 23.66 -24.77 19.31
CA VAL A 423 22.61 -23.83 19.69
C VAL A 423 23.15 -22.90 20.77
N ARG A 424 23.31 -21.62 20.44
CA ARG A 424 23.75 -20.58 21.37
C ARG A 424 22.63 -20.14 22.31
N TRP A 425 21.41 -20.06 21.78
CA TRP A 425 20.23 -19.65 22.52
C TRP A 425 18.99 -20.23 21.89
N GLU A 426 18.01 -20.56 22.74
CA GLU A 426 16.69 -20.97 22.30
C GLU A 426 15.59 -20.37 23.17
N LYS A 427 14.42 -20.16 22.56
CA LYS A 427 13.23 -19.64 23.23
C LYS A 427 11.97 -20.17 22.56
N ASN A 428 11.03 -20.67 23.37
CA ASN A 428 9.70 -21.01 22.88
C ASN A 428 8.72 -19.87 23.16
N ILE A 429 8.01 -19.40 22.12
CA ILE A 429 6.99 -18.34 22.20
C ILE A 429 5.55 -18.90 22.17
N LYS A 430 5.39 -20.19 22.36
CA LYS A 430 4.15 -20.98 22.45
C LYS A 430 3.42 -21.22 21.13
N ASN A 431 3.52 -20.34 20.15
CA ASN A 431 2.81 -20.43 18.88
C ASN A 431 3.78 -20.31 17.72
N GLY A 432 3.47 -20.99 16.61
CA GLY A 432 4.34 -21.07 15.44
C GLY A 432 4.93 -19.75 15.01
N VAL A 433 6.22 -19.76 14.71
CA VAL A 433 7.02 -18.59 14.33
C VAL A 433 6.95 -18.40 12.83
N CYS A 434 6.25 -17.36 12.39
CA CYS A 434 6.00 -17.12 10.96
C CYS A 434 7.18 -16.44 10.25
N SER A 435 7.86 -15.51 10.92
CA SER A 435 9.00 -14.77 10.37
C SER A 435 9.97 -14.37 11.46
N VAL A 436 11.27 -14.49 11.19
CA VAL A 436 12.35 -13.94 12.01
C VAL A 436 13.22 -13.04 11.15
N GLU A 437 13.66 -11.92 11.72
CA GLU A 437 14.59 -11.01 11.04
C GLU A 437 15.43 -10.24 12.05
N PHE A 438 16.73 -10.16 11.77
CA PHE A 438 17.65 -9.25 12.47
C PHE A 438 17.56 -7.85 11.86
N ASP A 439 17.82 -6.84 12.68
CA ASP A 439 17.73 -5.44 12.27
C ASP A 439 18.75 -5.02 11.20
N ARG A 440 19.97 -5.57 11.25
CA ARG A 440 21.04 -5.37 10.25
C ARG A 440 21.96 -6.59 10.21
N LYS A 441 22.43 -6.94 9.00
CA LYS A 441 23.38 -8.04 8.78
C LYS A 441 24.82 -7.55 8.60
N ASP A 442 24.99 -6.37 8.07
CA ASP A 442 26.25 -5.73 7.67
C ASP A 442 26.98 -5.03 8.81
N ILE A 443 26.36 -4.93 9.97
CA ILE A 443 26.93 -4.40 11.20
C ILE A 443 26.48 -5.25 12.39
N GLN A 444 27.04 -4.98 13.56
CA GLN A 444 26.63 -5.67 14.78
C GLN A 444 25.13 -5.54 15.02
N MET A 445 24.42 -6.66 15.10
CA MET A 445 22.99 -6.72 15.31
C MET A 445 22.61 -6.19 16.70
N ASN A 446 21.52 -5.43 16.79
CA ASN A 446 20.98 -4.94 18.06
C ASN A 446 19.74 -5.73 18.48
N LYS A 447 18.91 -6.16 17.54
CA LYS A 447 17.66 -6.84 17.86
C LYS A 447 17.28 -7.90 16.84
N LEU A 448 16.53 -8.86 17.30
CA LEU A 448 15.80 -9.87 16.52
C LEU A 448 14.30 -9.62 16.70
N VAL A 449 13.56 -9.60 15.62
CA VAL A 449 12.10 -9.59 15.66
C VAL A 449 11.58 -10.94 15.19
N ALA A 450 10.70 -11.54 15.99
CA ALA A 450 10.04 -12.81 15.68
C ALA A 450 8.52 -12.61 15.70
N THR A 451 7.82 -13.04 14.66
CA THR A 451 6.36 -12.93 14.51
C THR A 451 5.68 -14.27 14.72
N SER A 452 4.42 -14.25 15.16
CA SER A 452 3.69 -15.48 15.51
C SER A 452 2.30 -15.59 14.87
N LEU A 453 1.74 -16.79 14.92
CA LEU A 453 0.38 -17.09 14.47
C LEU A 453 -0.72 -16.33 15.20
N GLU A 454 -0.49 -15.91 16.46
CA GLU A 454 -1.52 -15.26 17.30
C GLU A 454 -1.64 -13.74 17.11
N GLY A 455 -1.07 -13.17 16.07
CA GLY A 455 -1.07 -11.72 15.85
C GLY A 455 -0.13 -10.96 16.76
N LYS A 456 0.78 -11.66 17.43
CA LYS A 456 1.85 -11.10 18.27
C LYS A 456 3.17 -11.12 17.54
N PHE A 457 4.04 -10.20 17.91
CA PHE A 457 5.47 -10.29 17.62
C PHE A 457 6.28 -9.99 18.88
N HIS A 458 7.50 -10.47 18.87
CA HIS A 458 8.47 -10.34 19.95
C HIS A 458 9.72 -9.66 19.43
N VAL A 459 10.24 -8.69 20.17
CA VAL A 459 11.52 -8.04 19.90
C VAL A 459 12.48 -8.42 21.00
N PHE A 460 13.59 -9.03 20.63
CA PHE A 460 14.67 -9.43 21.53
C PHE A 460 15.85 -8.48 21.34
N ASP A 461 16.35 -7.86 22.43
CA ASP A 461 17.57 -7.05 22.40
C ASP A 461 18.80 -7.96 22.47
N MET A 462 19.45 -8.18 21.33
CA MET A 462 20.57 -9.12 21.18
C MET A 462 21.86 -8.68 21.88
N ARG A 463 21.85 -7.51 22.51
CA ARG A 463 22.98 -6.97 23.27
C ARG A 463 22.80 -7.11 24.79
N THR A 464 21.77 -7.82 25.22
CA THR A 464 21.42 -8.04 26.62
C THR A 464 21.48 -9.54 27.00
N GLU A 465 22.42 -10.29 26.42
CA GLU A 465 22.53 -11.72 26.65
C GLU A 465 22.84 -12.02 28.13
N HIS A 466 21.98 -12.83 28.73
CA HIS A 466 22.16 -13.32 30.09
C HIS A 466 22.23 -14.85 30.06
N PRO A 467 23.20 -15.49 30.75
CA PRO A 467 23.43 -16.93 30.64
C PRO A 467 22.20 -17.81 30.93
N THR A 468 21.35 -17.40 31.87
CA THR A 468 20.17 -18.19 32.30
C THR A 468 18.85 -17.58 31.87
N LYS A 469 18.75 -16.25 31.76
CA LYS A 469 17.50 -15.51 31.43
C LYS A 469 17.35 -15.24 29.92
N GLY A 470 18.44 -15.41 29.15
CA GLY A 470 18.49 -15.10 27.72
C GLY A 470 18.43 -13.60 27.43
N PHE A 471 17.90 -13.22 26.29
CA PHE A 471 17.80 -11.83 25.86
C PHE A 471 16.60 -11.11 26.47
N ALA A 472 16.75 -9.85 26.85
CA ALA A 472 15.64 -8.98 27.21
C ALA A 472 14.69 -8.85 26.03
N SER A 473 13.38 -8.91 26.28
CA SER A 473 12.39 -8.89 25.20
C SER A 473 11.13 -8.12 25.56
N VAL A 474 10.53 -7.53 24.55
CA VAL A 474 9.18 -6.95 24.58
C VAL A 474 8.30 -7.63 23.55
N SER A 475 7.05 -7.84 23.87
CA SER A 475 6.08 -8.42 22.96
C SER A 475 4.85 -7.51 22.81
N GLU A 476 4.34 -7.44 21.57
CA GLU A 476 3.16 -6.63 21.23
C GLU A 476 2.13 -7.46 20.48
N LYS A 477 0.84 -7.35 20.88
CA LYS A 477 -0.28 -7.90 20.12
C LYS A 477 -0.77 -6.87 19.12
N ALA A 478 -0.13 -6.84 17.96
CA ALA A 478 -0.32 -5.81 16.96
C ALA A 478 -1.47 -6.06 16.00
N HIS A 479 -1.71 -7.32 15.65
CA HIS A 479 -2.67 -7.71 14.62
C HIS A 479 -3.81 -8.54 15.22
N LYS A 480 -4.96 -8.52 14.53
CA LYS A 480 -6.13 -9.34 14.91
C LYS A 480 -5.95 -10.81 14.55
N SER A 481 -5.03 -11.13 13.66
CA SER A 481 -4.73 -12.47 13.16
C SER A 481 -3.22 -12.63 12.99
N THR A 482 -2.77 -13.75 12.41
CA THR A 482 -1.35 -14.08 12.14
C THR A 482 -0.54 -12.90 11.64
N VAL A 483 0.67 -12.75 12.14
CA VAL A 483 1.67 -11.83 11.57
C VAL A 483 2.59 -12.66 10.66
N TRP A 484 2.37 -12.55 9.35
CA TRP A 484 3.05 -13.39 8.37
C TRP A 484 4.50 -13.02 8.14
N GLN A 485 4.82 -11.73 8.18
CA GLN A 485 6.18 -11.28 7.90
C GLN A 485 6.54 -10.02 8.65
N VAL A 486 7.82 -9.86 8.94
CA VAL A 486 8.46 -8.64 9.41
C VAL A 486 9.64 -8.27 8.51
N ARG A 487 9.81 -6.96 8.22
CA ARG A 487 10.96 -6.42 7.49
C ARG A 487 11.41 -5.10 8.07
N HIS A 488 12.69 -5.03 8.44
CA HIS A 488 13.33 -3.79 8.88
C HIS A 488 13.60 -2.86 7.70
N LEU A 489 13.47 -1.57 7.92
CA LEU A 489 13.81 -0.56 6.93
C LEU A 489 15.34 -0.57 6.72
N PRO A 490 15.86 -0.83 5.51
CA PRO A 490 17.29 -0.94 5.27
C PRO A 490 18.10 0.29 5.67
N GLN A 491 17.49 1.48 5.54
CA GLN A 491 18.14 2.77 5.82
C GLN A 491 18.02 3.21 7.29
N ASN A 492 17.13 2.57 8.08
CA ASN A 492 16.97 2.86 9.51
C ASN A 492 16.58 1.59 10.26
N ARG A 493 17.54 1.02 10.97
CA ARG A 493 17.40 -0.24 11.72
C ARG A 493 16.35 -0.22 12.85
N ASP A 494 15.92 0.97 13.28
CA ASP A 494 14.97 1.11 14.38
C ASP A 494 13.52 1.03 13.92
N ILE A 495 13.31 1.15 12.60
CA ILE A 495 12.01 1.09 11.96
C ILE A 495 11.82 -0.26 11.28
N PHE A 496 10.67 -0.88 11.49
CA PHE A 496 10.28 -2.11 10.81
C PHE A 496 8.78 -2.13 10.51
N MET A 497 8.39 -2.98 9.58
CA MET A 497 6.99 -3.17 9.18
C MET A 497 6.58 -4.61 9.39
N THR A 498 5.36 -4.83 9.90
CA THR A 498 4.75 -6.14 10.08
C THR A 498 3.57 -6.31 9.15
N ALA A 499 3.45 -7.48 8.51
CA ALA A 499 2.39 -7.84 7.58
C ALA A 499 1.39 -8.80 8.24
N GLY A 500 0.11 -8.42 8.27
CA GLY A 500 -0.94 -9.12 8.99
C GLY A 500 -1.85 -9.99 8.11
N GLY A 501 -2.40 -11.02 8.72
CA GLY A 501 -3.34 -11.95 8.09
C GLY A 501 -4.72 -11.35 7.81
N ALA A 502 -5.04 -10.18 8.35
CA ALA A 502 -6.25 -9.41 8.03
C ALA A 502 -6.02 -8.36 6.93
N GLY A 503 -4.92 -8.47 6.16
CA GLY A 503 -4.60 -7.57 5.05
C GLY A 503 -4.08 -6.19 5.46
N ASN A 504 -3.56 -6.07 6.67
CA ASN A 504 -3.04 -4.82 7.20
C ASN A 504 -1.51 -4.85 7.37
N LEU A 505 -0.90 -3.67 7.21
CA LEU A 505 0.50 -3.39 7.51
C LEU A 505 0.59 -2.44 8.69
N HIS A 506 1.49 -2.71 9.61
CA HIS A 506 1.81 -1.83 10.72
C HIS A 506 3.27 -1.42 10.66
N LEU A 507 3.54 -0.12 10.71
CA LEU A 507 4.87 0.47 10.76
C LEU A 507 5.22 0.80 12.22
N TRP A 508 6.36 0.29 12.68
CA TRP A 508 6.81 0.37 14.06
C TRP A 508 8.15 1.07 14.16
N LYS A 509 8.38 1.73 15.29
CA LYS A 509 9.70 2.17 15.74
C LYS A 509 10.00 1.53 17.09
N TYR A 510 11.21 0.98 17.21
CA TYR A 510 11.72 0.50 18.47
C TYR A 510 12.64 1.55 19.09
N GLU A 511 12.38 1.93 20.32
CA GLU A 511 13.18 2.89 21.08
C GLU A 511 13.94 2.15 22.17
N TYR A 512 15.25 2.24 22.10
CA TYR A 512 16.12 1.58 23.07
C TYR A 512 16.02 2.24 24.43
N PRO A 513 16.15 1.46 25.54
CA PRO A 513 16.19 2.03 26.87
C PRO A 513 17.48 2.84 27.08
N ALA A 514 17.43 3.82 27.97
CA ALA A 514 18.58 4.64 28.30
C ALA A 514 19.74 3.82 28.87
N LYS A 515 19.39 2.75 29.62
CA LYS A 515 20.33 1.72 30.09
C LYS A 515 19.81 0.36 29.67
N ARG A 516 20.65 -0.47 29.07
CA ARG A 516 20.29 -1.83 28.62
C ARG A 516 20.38 -2.88 29.70
N SER A 517 20.88 -2.54 30.87
CA SER A 517 20.98 -3.42 32.02
C SER A 517 20.61 -2.68 33.30
N GLU A 518 20.05 -3.41 34.23
CA GLU A 518 19.73 -2.99 35.58
C GLU A 518 20.12 -4.10 36.55
N MET A 519 20.56 -3.73 37.77
CA MET A 519 20.78 -4.70 38.83
C MET A 519 19.41 -5.08 39.42
N ASP A 520 19.11 -6.35 39.45
CA ASP A 520 17.91 -6.85 40.11
C ASP A 520 18.06 -6.90 41.65
N GLY A 521 17.00 -7.29 42.36
CA GLY A 521 16.97 -7.34 43.82
C GLY A 521 17.97 -8.36 44.42
N ASP A 522 18.45 -9.31 43.62
CA ASP A 522 19.41 -10.36 43.99
C ASP A 522 20.86 -9.97 43.67
N GLY A 523 21.07 -8.76 43.12
CA GLY A 523 22.36 -8.23 42.75
C GLY A 523 22.92 -8.79 41.43
N GLU A 524 22.09 -9.43 40.62
CA GLU A 524 22.44 -9.87 39.26
C GLU A 524 22.09 -8.81 38.22
N GLU A 525 22.93 -8.66 37.20
CA GLU A 525 22.69 -7.77 36.08
C GLU A 525 21.59 -8.37 35.16
N ARG A 526 20.48 -7.65 35.01
CA ARG A 526 19.35 -8.05 34.15
C ARG A 526 19.26 -7.14 32.95
N GLY A 527 19.06 -7.71 31.76
CA GLY A 527 18.78 -6.95 30.54
C GLY A 527 17.42 -6.24 30.58
N VAL A 528 17.38 -5.03 30.06
CA VAL A 528 16.17 -4.20 29.94
C VAL A 528 15.83 -4.04 28.47
N ALA A 529 14.59 -4.40 28.09
CA ALA A 529 14.07 -4.17 26.74
C ALA A 529 13.56 -2.73 26.57
N GLY A 530 13.60 -2.24 25.33
CA GLY A 530 13.06 -0.93 24.96
C GLY A 530 11.55 -0.93 24.82
N THR A 531 11.04 0.10 24.16
CA THR A 531 9.61 0.31 23.94
C THR A 531 9.26 0.31 22.45
N LEU A 532 8.01 0.00 22.13
CA LEU A 532 7.48 -0.07 20.78
C LEU A 532 6.49 1.06 20.53
N ASN A 533 6.70 1.83 19.47
CA ASN A 533 5.84 2.91 19.05
C ASN A 533 5.22 2.57 17.68
N LEU A 534 3.89 2.47 17.63
CA LEU A 534 3.16 2.34 16.37
C LEU A 534 3.16 3.69 15.64
N LEU A 535 3.88 3.77 14.53
CA LEU A 535 3.96 4.97 13.72
C LEU A 535 2.75 5.12 12.80
N GLN A 536 2.34 4.01 12.16
CA GLN A 536 1.22 3.99 11.22
C GLN A 536 0.66 2.58 11.06
N ASN A 537 -0.63 2.48 10.73
CA ASN A 537 -1.26 1.25 10.27
C ASN A 537 -2.10 1.55 9.02
N VAL A 538 -2.16 0.58 8.11
CA VAL A 538 -2.96 0.66 6.89
C VAL A 538 -3.53 -0.72 6.56
N THR A 539 -4.76 -0.76 6.07
CA THR A 539 -5.38 -1.98 5.52
C THR A 539 -5.38 -1.87 4.00
N LEU A 540 -4.73 -2.83 3.34
CA LEU A 540 -4.55 -2.84 1.90
C LEU A 540 -5.40 -3.89 1.19
N SER A 541 -5.75 -4.96 1.90
CA SER A 541 -6.48 -6.10 1.37
C SER A 541 -7.46 -6.64 2.42
N THR A 542 -8.41 -7.45 1.99
CA THR A 542 -9.23 -8.28 2.88
C THR A 542 -8.61 -9.66 3.12
N GLN A 543 -7.55 -9.99 2.37
CA GLN A 543 -6.81 -11.24 2.46
C GLN A 543 -5.43 -11.01 3.09
N PRO A 544 -4.79 -12.06 3.64
CA PRO A 544 -3.46 -11.97 4.24
C PRO A 544 -2.41 -11.36 3.30
N ILE A 545 -1.55 -10.51 3.84
CA ILE A 545 -0.34 -10.05 3.17
C ILE A 545 0.75 -11.08 3.46
N SER A 546 1.15 -11.83 2.42
CA SER A 546 2.06 -12.97 2.52
C SER A 546 3.53 -12.58 2.47
N SER A 547 3.85 -11.51 1.76
CA SER A 547 5.23 -11.05 1.58
C SER A 547 5.32 -9.53 1.55
N LEU A 548 6.42 -9.03 2.04
CA LEU A 548 6.78 -7.63 2.11
C LEU A 548 8.29 -7.51 1.88
N ASP A 549 8.72 -6.56 1.06
CA ASP A 549 10.13 -6.27 0.85
C ASP A 549 10.36 -4.78 0.62
N TRP A 550 11.37 -4.21 1.30
CA TRP A 550 11.79 -2.83 1.12
C TRP A 550 12.77 -2.72 -0.05
N SER A 551 12.68 -1.63 -0.79
CA SER A 551 13.74 -1.31 -1.75
C SER A 551 15.04 -1.02 -0.99
N PRO A 552 16.15 -1.70 -1.31
CA PRO A 552 17.43 -1.42 -0.66
C PRO A 552 17.97 -0.04 -1.03
N ASP A 553 17.58 0.50 -2.19
CA ASP A 553 18.15 1.71 -2.77
C ASP A 553 17.30 2.95 -2.51
N LYS A 554 15.98 2.79 -2.39
CA LYS A 554 15.02 3.89 -2.26
C LYS A 554 14.31 3.85 -0.92
N GLN A 555 14.66 4.75 -0.01
CA GLN A 555 14.02 4.84 1.29
C GLN A 555 12.50 4.99 1.18
N GLY A 556 11.78 4.14 1.90
CA GLY A 556 10.32 4.16 1.97
C GLY A 556 9.59 3.52 0.79
N LEU A 557 10.30 3.08 -0.25
CA LEU A 557 9.70 2.29 -1.31
C LEU A 557 9.63 0.83 -0.89
N CYS A 558 8.47 0.19 -0.98
CA CYS A 558 8.34 -1.22 -0.71
C CYS A 558 7.34 -1.91 -1.64
N VAL A 559 7.47 -3.22 -1.77
CA VAL A 559 6.55 -4.09 -2.49
C VAL A 559 5.93 -5.07 -1.50
N CYS A 560 4.64 -5.33 -1.63
CA CYS A 560 3.98 -6.40 -0.89
C CYS A 560 3.08 -7.24 -1.79
N SER A 561 2.92 -8.48 -1.41
CA SER A 561 2.02 -9.43 -2.05
C SER A 561 0.99 -9.96 -1.06
N SER A 562 -0.20 -10.25 -1.55
CA SER A 562 -1.30 -10.76 -0.72
C SER A 562 -2.03 -11.92 -1.40
N PHE A 563 -2.75 -12.71 -0.62
CA PHE A 563 -3.48 -13.88 -1.11
C PHE A 563 -4.71 -13.53 -1.97
N ASP A 564 -5.03 -12.24 -2.11
CA ASP A 564 -5.96 -11.76 -3.15
C ASP A 564 -5.34 -11.75 -4.56
N GLN A 565 -4.17 -12.37 -4.73
CA GLN A 565 -3.40 -12.42 -5.97
C GLN A 565 -2.98 -11.04 -6.49
N CYS A 566 -2.83 -10.06 -5.60
CA CYS A 566 -2.38 -8.72 -5.96
C CYS A 566 -0.97 -8.45 -5.44
N VAL A 567 -0.15 -7.88 -6.30
CA VAL A 567 1.09 -7.21 -5.91
C VAL A 567 0.85 -5.70 -5.83
N ARG A 568 1.38 -5.07 -4.78
CA ARG A 568 1.24 -3.63 -4.52
C ARG A 568 2.59 -3.02 -4.28
N VAL A 569 2.82 -1.88 -4.91
CA VAL A 569 3.96 -1.02 -4.63
C VAL A 569 3.51 0.12 -3.75
N LEU A 570 4.21 0.31 -2.63
CA LEU A 570 3.88 1.28 -1.61
C LEU A 570 4.99 2.30 -1.46
N ILE A 571 4.63 3.52 -1.09
CA ILE A 571 5.57 4.57 -0.72
C ILE A 571 5.26 4.99 0.73
N VAL A 572 6.25 4.86 1.59
CA VAL A 572 6.19 5.34 2.98
C VAL A 572 6.92 6.67 3.05
N THR A 573 6.18 7.71 3.37
CA THR A 573 6.70 9.09 3.41
C THR A 573 7.13 9.49 4.81
N LYS A 574 7.95 10.55 4.94
CA LYS A 574 8.34 11.19 6.22
C LYS A 574 9.11 10.29 7.20
N LEU A 575 9.76 9.25 6.71
CA LEU A 575 10.62 8.38 7.52
C LEU A 575 11.84 9.10 8.11
N ASN A 576 12.24 10.22 7.52
CA ASN A 576 13.34 11.06 7.99
C ASN A 576 12.99 11.96 9.20
N ARG A 577 11.72 11.96 9.61
CA ARG A 577 11.22 12.77 10.74
C ARG A 577 10.94 11.95 12.01
N VAL A 578 11.28 10.65 11.97
CA VAL A 578 10.93 9.70 13.05
C VAL A 578 12.17 9.14 13.72
#